data_e557c442858b2dfa2f417ac72c6fb9b6
#
_entry.id   e557c442858b2dfa2f417ac72c6fb9b6
#
_cell.length_a   1.000
_cell.length_b   1.000
_cell.length_c   1.000
_cell.angle_alpha   90.00
_cell.angle_beta   90.00
_cell.angle_gamma   90.00
#
_symmetry.space_group_name_H-M   'P 1'
#
loop_
_entity.id
_entity.type
_entity.pdbx_description
1 polymer ?
#
loop_
_entity_poly.entity_id
_entity_poly.type
_entity_poly.pdbx_seq_one_letter_code
_entity_poly.pdbx_strand_id
1 'polypeptide(L)'
;LTVSSLLKHADFISIGTNDLIQYTLSVDRGDDAVSYLYQPAHPAILRLLAHILRTAHRMNKPVSLCGEMAGDTLYTRLLLGMGLRSFSMNTNNILAVKDIVIHSSIDRLEQDILRILRNEDPDKADKLLKQLNSQEEAV
;
A
#
# COMPACT_ATOMS: atom_id res chain seq x y z
N LEU A 1 3.26 -10.07 11.52
CA LEU A 1 3.04 -10.03 12.97
C LEU A 1 4.33 -9.87 13.77
N THR A 2 5.45 -10.45 13.33
CA THR A 2 6.76 -10.42 14.02
C THR A 2 7.74 -9.39 13.46
N VAL A 3 7.25 -8.41 12.70
CA VAL A 3 8.10 -7.42 12.00
C VAL A 3 9.03 -6.64 12.94
N SER A 4 8.59 -6.33 14.16
CA SER A 4 9.44 -5.66 15.14
C SER A 4 10.66 -6.50 15.55
N SER A 5 10.50 -7.82 15.64
CA SER A 5 11.61 -8.73 15.92
C SER A 5 12.60 -8.82 14.75
N LEU A 6 12.09 -8.87 13.51
CA LEU A 6 12.92 -8.87 12.30
C LEU A 6 13.73 -7.57 12.18
N LEU A 7 13.11 -6.42 12.45
CA LEU A 7 13.73 -5.10 12.34
C LEU A 7 14.85 -4.85 13.36
N LYS A 8 14.95 -5.64 14.42
CA LYS A 8 16.11 -5.59 15.33
C LYS A 8 17.40 -6.09 14.67
N HIS A 9 17.27 -6.92 13.63
CA HIS A 9 18.39 -7.58 12.95
C HIS A 9 18.56 -7.12 11.50
N ALA A 10 17.76 -6.14 11.04
CA ALA A 10 17.79 -5.61 9.69
C ALA A 10 18.01 -4.09 9.70
N ASP A 11 18.74 -3.57 8.73
CA ASP A 11 18.95 -2.13 8.55
C ASP A 11 17.80 -1.47 7.81
N PHE A 12 17.15 -2.20 6.91
CA PHE A 12 15.96 -1.79 6.16
C PHE A 12 15.10 -3.01 5.83
N ILE A 13 13.89 -2.78 5.35
CA ILE A 13 13.05 -3.83 4.77
C ILE A 13 12.50 -3.42 3.41
N SER A 14 12.26 -4.42 2.57
CA SER A 14 11.54 -4.28 1.32
C SER A 14 10.29 -5.17 1.33
N ILE A 15 9.13 -4.59 1.02
CA ILE A 15 7.86 -5.31 1.02
C ILE A 15 7.54 -5.74 -0.42
N GLY A 16 7.57 -7.05 -0.69
CA GLY A 16 7.10 -7.64 -1.93
C GLY A 16 5.59 -7.84 -1.89
N THR A 17 4.82 -6.91 -2.47
CA THR A 17 3.36 -6.90 -2.34
C THR A 17 2.68 -8.08 -3.01
N ASN A 18 3.20 -8.56 -4.13
CA ASN A 18 2.59 -9.66 -4.85
C ASN A 18 2.53 -10.93 -3.98
N ASP A 19 3.65 -11.31 -3.37
CA ASP A 19 3.74 -12.46 -2.48
C ASP A 19 2.99 -12.23 -1.17
N LEU A 20 3.09 -11.01 -0.62
CA LEU A 20 2.36 -10.66 0.59
C LEU A 20 0.85 -10.86 0.42
N ILE A 21 0.28 -10.41 -0.69
CA ILE A 21 -1.15 -10.54 -1.00
C ILE A 21 -1.51 -12.01 -1.22
N GLN A 22 -0.75 -12.71 -2.07
CA GLN A 22 -0.97 -14.11 -2.39
C GLN A 22 -1.00 -14.99 -1.13
N TYR A 23 0.01 -14.88 -0.27
CA TYR A 23 0.08 -15.67 0.96
C TYR A 23 -0.95 -15.24 2.03
N THR A 24 -1.22 -13.94 2.15
CA THR A 24 -2.19 -13.46 3.15
C THR A 24 -3.62 -13.88 2.82
N LEU A 25 -3.99 -13.81 1.55
CA LEU A 25 -5.33 -14.19 1.09
C LEU A 25 -5.43 -15.66 0.70
N SER A 26 -4.29 -16.39 0.69
CA SER A 26 -4.20 -17.78 0.22
C SER A 26 -4.73 -17.99 -1.20
N VAL A 27 -4.41 -17.04 -2.09
CA VAL A 27 -4.88 -16.99 -3.47
C VAL A 27 -3.70 -17.01 -4.42
N ASP A 28 -3.67 -17.97 -5.34
CA ASP A 28 -2.72 -17.95 -6.44
C ASP A 28 -3.25 -17.04 -7.57
N ARG A 29 -2.53 -15.94 -7.84
CA ARG A 29 -2.88 -15.02 -8.92
C ARG A 29 -2.70 -15.62 -10.33
N GLY A 30 -1.94 -16.70 -10.46
CA GLY A 30 -1.74 -17.45 -11.69
C GLY A 30 -2.82 -18.48 -11.99
N ASP A 31 -3.72 -18.74 -11.04
CA ASP A 31 -4.85 -19.65 -11.22
C ASP A 31 -6.13 -18.87 -11.55
N ASP A 32 -6.58 -18.98 -12.82
CA ASP A 32 -7.77 -18.28 -13.32
C ASP A 32 -9.05 -18.59 -12.51
N ALA A 33 -9.11 -19.76 -11.88
CA ALA A 33 -10.27 -20.16 -11.10
C ALA A 33 -10.45 -19.35 -9.80
N VAL A 34 -9.36 -18.80 -9.26
CA VAL A 34 -9.37 -18.08 -7.97
C VAL A 34 -8.77 -16.67 -8.05
N SER A 35 -8.21 -16.29 -9.19
CA SER A 35 -7.54 -14.98 -9.37
C SER A 35 -8.43 -13.77 -9.04
N TYR A 36 -9.76 -13.90 -9.18
CA TYR A 36 -10.72 -12.85 -8.81
C TYR A 36 -10.74 -12.54 -7.29
N LEU A 37 -10.21 -13.44 -6.46
CA LEU A 37 -10.04 -13.24 -5.02
C LEU A 37 -8.75 -12.48 -4.67
N TYR A 38 -7.85 -12.28 -5.65
CA TYR A 38 -6.65 -11.50 -5.48
C TYR A 38 -6.99 -10.00 -5.42
N GLN A 39 -7.16 -9.48 -4.22
CA GLN A 39 -7.62 -8.11 -3.97
C GLN A 39 -6.55 -7.31 -3.21
N PRO A 40 -5.73 -6.49 -3.89
CA PRO A 40 -4.69 -5.67 -3.23
C PRO A 40 -5.25 -4.68 -2.21
N ALA A 41 -6.48 -4.16 -2.42
CA ALA A 41 -7.16 -3.27 -1.49
C ALA A 41 -7.92 -3.99 -0.36
N HIS A 42 -7.76 -5.31 -0.22
CA HIS A 42 -8.42 -6.06 0.85
C HIS A 42 -8.03 -5.51 2.23
N PRO A 43 -8.97 -5.29 3.17
CA PRO A 43 -8.68 -4.71 4.48
C PRO A 43 -7.58 -5.40 5.26
N ALA A 44 -7.45 -6.74 5.15
CA ALA A 44 -6.36 -7.49 5.76
C ALA A 44 -4.98 -7.06 5.24
N ILE A 45 -4.86 -6.84 3.93
CA ILE A 45 -3.62 -6.39 3.29
C ILE A 45 -3.29 -4.96 3.72
N LEU A 46 -4.27 -4.05 3.65
CA LEU A 46 -4.07 -2.65 4.01
C LEU A 46 -3.66 -2.49 5.47
N ARG A 47 -4.29 -3.25 6.39
CA ARG A 47 -3.94 -3.25 7.81
C ARG A 47 -2.55 -3.83 8.06
N LEU A 48 -2.17 -4.88 7.33
CA LEU A 48 -0.85 -5.48 7.44
C LEU A 48 0.24 -4.52 6.96
N LEU A 49 0.05 -3.87 5.81
CA LEU A 49 0.96 -2.83 5.29
C LEU A 49 1.09 -1.66 6.29
N ALA A 50 -0.03 -1.14 6.78
CA ALA A 50 -0.02 -0.06 7.75
C ALA A 50 0.66 -0.45 9.07
N HIS A 51 0.52 -1.71 9.52
CA HIS A 51 1.22 -2.23 10.69
C HIS A 51 2.74 -2.28 10.47
N ILE A 52 3.18 -2.79 9.31
CA ILE A 52 4.61 -2.88 8.96
C ILE A 52 5.22 -1.47 8.90
N LEU A 53 4.60 -0.55 8.16
CA LEU A 53 5.09 0.82 7.97
C LEU A 53 5.18 1.58 9.30
N ARG A 54 4.13 1.53 10.13
CA ARG A 54 4.14 2.16 11.46
C ARG A 54 5.18 1.57 12.40
N THR A 55 5.39 0.26 12.34
CA THR A 55 6.39 -0.40 13.20
C THR A 55 7.81 -0.02 12.77
N ALA A 56 8.09 -0.01 11.47
CA ALA A 56 9.37 0.40 10.94
C ALA A 56 9.67 1.89 11.24
N HIS A 57 8.67 2.76 11.07
CA HIS A 57 8.80 4.18 11.40
C HIS A 57 9.15 4.39 12.88
N ARG A 58 8.45 3.71 13.83
CA ARG A 58 8.75 3.78 15.27
C ARG A 58 10.15 3.27 15.62
N MET A 59 10.69 2.36 14.84
CA MET A 59 12.03 1.81 15.00
C MET A 59 13.09 2.57 14.17
N ASN A 60 12.68 3.64 13.49
CA ASN A 60 13.52 4.45 12.60
C ASN A 60 14.23 3.59 11.53
N LYS A 61 13.51 2.64 10.94
CA LYS A 61 14.02 1.76 9.90
C LYS A 61 13.41 2.11 8.53
N PRO A 62 14.26 2.26 7.47
CA PRO A 62 13.78 2.50 6.11
C PRO A 62 12.93 1.34 5.60
N VAL A 63 11.87 1.68 4.86
CA VAL A 63 11.00 0.72 4.19
C VAL A 63 10.88 1.10 2.73
N SER A 64 11.10 0.13 1.85
CA SER A 64 10.71 0.20 0.45
C SER A 64 9.57 -0.78 0.15
N LEU A 65 8.82 -0.49 -0.89
CA LEU A 65 7.75 -1.36 -1.37
C LEU A 65 7.99 -1.65 -2.85
N CYS A 66 7.91 -2.92 -3.22
CA CYS A 66 8.03 -3.38 -4.60
C CYS A 66 6.82 -4.25 -4.98
N GLY A 67 6.77 -4.68 -6.23
CA GLY A 67 5.64 -5.39 -6.81
C GLY A 67 4.70 -4.46 -7.58
N GLU A 68 3.60 -5.01 -8.06
CA GLU A 68 2.68 -4.27 -8.93
C GLU A 68 2.04 -3.05 -8.24
N MET A 69 1.69 -3.19 -6.96
CA MET A 69 1.10 -2.12 -6.18
C MET A 69 2.00 -0.86 -6.09
N ALA A 70 3.33 -1.02 -6.12
CA ALA A 70 4.26 0.10 -6.07
C ALA A 70 4.21 0.99 -7.32
N GLY A 71 3.92 0.40 -8.47
CA GLY A 71 3.85 1.09 -9.76
C GLY A 71 2.43 1.44 -10.21
N ASP A 72 1.42 1.04 -9.45
CA ASP A 72 0.02 1.35 -9.75
C ASP A 72 -0.38 2.67 -9.10
N THR A 73 -0.76 3.62 -9.95
CA THR A 73 -1.18 4.97 -9.54
C THR A 73 -2.38 4.97 -8.59
N LEU A 74 -3.24 3.96 -8.68
CA LEU A 74 -4.40 3.80 -7.79
C LEU A 74 -3.98 3.73 -6.31
N TYR A 75 -2.82 3.11 -6.00
CA TYR A 75 -2.35 2.90 -4.63
C TYR A 75 -1.36 3.96 -4.15
N THR A 76 -0.87 4.83 -5.03
CA THR A 76 0.19 5.79 -4.69
C THR A 76 -0.19 6.67 -3.50
N ARG A 77 -1.34 7.33 -3.52
CA ARG A 77 -1.83 8.19 -2.42
C ARG A 77 -2.07 7.43 -1.14
N LEU A 78 -2.64 6.23 -1.25
CA LEU A 78 -2.85 5.33 -0.12
C LEU A 78 -1.53 5.00 0.60
N LEU A 79 -0.53 4.58 -0.16
CA LEU A 79 0.78 4.20 0.37
C LEU A 79 1.53 5.40 0.98
N LEU A 80 1.46 6.58 0.32
CA LEU A 80 2.01 7.84 0.85
C LEU A 80 1.37 8.20 2.21
N GLY A 81 0.05 8.16 2.30
CA GLY A 81 -0.68 8.46 3.54
C GLY A 81 -0.47 7.42 4.64
N MET A 82 -0.11 6.17 4.29
CA MET A 82 0.34 5.16 5.25
C MET A 82 1.78 5.41 5.76
N GLY A 83 2.52 6.35 5.17
CA GLY A 83 3.89 6.69 5.55
C GLY A 83 4.99 6.08 4.68
N LEU A 84 4.66 5.43 3.56
CA LEU A 84 5.68 4.94 2.62
C LEU A 84 6.38 6.12 1.94
N ARG A 85 7.71 6.02 1.76
CA ARG A 85 8.55 7.05 1.12
C ARG A 85 9.48 6.50 0.04
N SER A 86 9.55 5.18 -0.12
CA SER A 86 10.40 4.53 -1.11
C SER A 86 9.62 3.50 -1.92
N PHE A 87 9.53 3.72 -3.22
CA PHE A 87 8.78 2.90 -4.17
C PHE A 87 9.75 2.32 -5.19
N SER A 88 9.70 1.01 -5.42
CA SER A 88 10.47 0.32 -6.45
C SER A 88 9.51 -0.24 -7.49
N MET A 89 9.66 0.19 -8.73
CA MET A 89 8.71 -0.12 -9.80
C MET A 89 9.39 -0.20 -11.16
N ASN A 90 8.65 -0.65 -12.17
CA ASN A 90 9.06 -0.56 -13.56
C ASN A 90 9.27 0.90 -13.96
N THR A 91 10.30 1.18 -14.75
CA THR A 91 10.66 2.52 -15.23
C THR A 91 9.52 3.24 -15.94
N ASN A 92 8.66 2.51 -16.65
CA ASN A 92 7.50 3.07 -17.36
C ASN A 92 6.46 3.71 -16.42
N ASN A 93 6.41 3.31 -15.15
CA ASN A 93 5.43 3.80 -14.19
C ASN A 93 5.97 4.99 -13.38
N ILE A 94 7.27 5.25 -13.41
CA ILE A 94 7.92 6.26 -12.56
C ILE A 94 7.31 7.64 -12.75
N LEU A 95 7.09 8.09 -13.98
CA LEU A 95 6.60 9.43 -14.25
C LEU A 95 5.16 9.62 -13.74
N ALA A 96 4.28 8.64 -13.96
CA ALA A 96 2.90 8.69 -13.50
C ALA A 96 2.80 8.68 -11.97
N VAL A 97 3.57 7.81 -11.30
CA VAL A 97 3.62 7.78 -9.83
C VAL A 97 4.23 9.07 -9.27
N LYS A 98 5.31 9.57 -9.86
CA LYS A 98 5.94 10.83 -9.44
C LYS A 98 4.99 12.02 -9.55
N ASP A 99 4.21 12.08 -10.62
CA ASP A 99 3.21 13.14 -10.81
C ASP A 99 2.20 13.15 -9.66
N ILE A 100 1.67 12.00 -9.28
CA ILE A 100 0.78 11.89 -8.11
C ILE A 100 1.48 12.31 -6.81
N VAL A 101 2.74 11.89 -6.62
CA VAL A 101 3.50 12.23 -5.40
C VAL A 101 3.65 13.73 -5.23
N ILE A 102 4.04 14.46 -6.29
CA ILE A 102 4.26 15.92 -6.21
C ILE A 102 2.97 16.73 -6.05
N HIS A 103 1.83 16.16 -6.48
CA HIS A 103 0.51 16.80 -6.32
C HIS A 103 -0.28 16.29 -5.11
N SER A 104 0.33 15.51 -4.21
CA SER A 104 -0.32 14.99 -3.01
C SER A 104 0.10 15.74 -1.75
N SER A 105 -0.85 15.99 -0.86
CA SER A 105 -0.60 16.56 0.49
C SER A 105 -0.74 15.48 1.55
N ILE A 106 0.34 15.18 2.25
CA ILE A 106 0.37 14.11 3.27
C ILE A 106 -0.61 14.39 4.41
N ASP A 107 -0.71 15.63 4.87
CA ASP A 107 -1.60 16.01 5.97
C ASP A 107 -3.07 15.75 5.65
N ARG A 108 -3.47 15.94 4.39
CA ARG A 108 -4.83 15.62 3.94
C ARG A 108 -5.04 14.10 3.83
N LEU A 109 -4.06 13.38 3.28
CA LEU A 109 -4.14 11.95 3.08
C LEU A 109 -4.29 11.17 4.40
N GLU A 110 -3.66 11.60 5.49
CA GLU A 110 -3.68 10.87 6.77
C GLU A 110 -5.10 10.63 7.29
N GLN A 111 -6.00 11.60 7.17
CA GLN A 111 -7.38 11.46 7.62
C GLN A 111 -8.17 10.44 6.79
N ASP A 112 -8.02 10.51 5.47
CA ASP A 112 -8.71 9.60 4.55
C ASP A 112 -8.18 8.17 4.67
N ILE A 113 -6.87 8.00 4.88
CA ILE A 113 -6.27 6.69 5.10
C ILE A 113 -6.79 6.05 6.39
N LEU A 114 -6.93 6.80 7.46
CA LEU A 114 -7.52 6.27 8.70
C LEU A 114 -8.96 5.77 8.49
N ARG A 115 -9.73 6.44 7.64
CA ARG A 115 -11.09 6.04 7.28
C ARG A 115 -11.09 4.73 6.48
N ILE A 116 -10.18 4.61 5.50
CA ILE A 116 -10.02 3.38 4.71
C ILE A 116 -9.61 2.21 5.61
N LEU A 117 -8.60 2.39 6.47
CA LEU A 117 -8.06 1.34 7.34
C LEU A 117 -9.04 0.84 8.41
N ARG A 118 -10.03 1.66 8.82
CA ARG A 118 -11.08 1.26 9.76
C ARG A 118 -12.16 0.40 9.12
N ASN A 119 -12.22 0.39 7.79
CA ASN A 119 -13.24 -0.39 7.09
C ASN A 119 -12.90 -1.89 7.11
N GLU A 120 -13.91 -2.72 7.23
CA GLU A 120 -13.80 -4.19 7.23
C GLU A 120 -14.35 -4.83 5.95
N ASP A 121 -15.11 -4.06 5.19
CA ASP A 121 -15.76 -4.46 3.96
C ASP A 121 -14.83 -4.14 2.76
N PRO A 122 -14.37 -5.17 1.99
CA PRO A 122 -13.49 -4.95 0.85
C PRO A 122 -14.07 -4.03 -0.23
N ASP A 123 -15.38 -4.14 -0.50
CA ASP A 123 -16.02 -3.30 -1.53
C ASP A 123 -16.08 -1.83 -1.12
N LYS A 124 -16.27 -1.56 0.17
CA LYS A 124 -16.21 -0.20 0.71
C LYS A 124 -14.79 0.34 0.72
N ALA A 125 -13.79 -0.49 1.05
CA ALA A 125 -12.40 -0.09 1.00
C ALA A 125 -11.99 0.32 -0.42
N ASP A 126 -12.37 -0.46 -1.43
CA ASP A 126 -12.13 -0.14 -2.85
C ASP A 126 -12.83 1.16 -3.29
N LYS A 127 -14.09 1.36 -2.90
CA LYS A 127 -14.81 2.61 -3.18
C LYS A 127 -14.14 3.84 -2.56
N LEU A 128 -13.71 3.73 -1.29
CA LEU A 128 -13.01 4.82 -0.62
C LEU A 128 -11.65 5.11 -1.25
N LEU A 129 -10.95 4.07 -1.71
CA LEU A 129 -9.69 4.22 -2.44
C LEU A 129 -9.88 4.97 -3.76
N LYS A 130 -10.93 4.65 -4.52
CA LYS A 130 -11.29 5.36 -5.75
C LYS A 130 -11.67 6.82 -5.48
N GLN A 131 -12.41 7.09 -4.40
CA GLN A 131 -12.75 8.44 -3.98
C GLN A 131 -11.51 9.27 -3.59
N LEU A 132 -10.54 8.67 -2.90
CA LEU A 132 -9.27 9.30 -2.55
C LEU A 132 -8.53 9.84 -3.78
N ASN A 133 -8.59 9.10 -4.90
CA ASN A 133 -7.94 9.51 -6.14
C ASN A 133 -8.73 10.55 -6.94
N SER A 134 -10.08 10.54 -6.88
CA SER A 134 -10.91 11.49 -7.64
C SER A 134 -11.02 12.87 -6.99
N GLN A 135 -10.85 13.00 -5.68
CA GLN A 135 -10.98 14.30 -4.97
C GLN A 135 -9.79 15.23 -5.20
N GLU A 136 -8.62 14.71 -5.56
CA GLU A 136 -7.43 15.52 -5.79
C GLU A 136 -7.16 15.86 -7.25
N GLU A 137 -7.92 15.28 -8.20
CA GLU A 137 -7.90 15.69 -9.61
C GLU A 137 -8.69 16.99 -9.84
N ALA A 138 -9.43 17.49 -8.85
CA ALA A 138 -10.32 18.66 -8.97
C ALA A 138 -9.71 19.96 -8.40
N VAL A 139 -8.40 19.99 -8.08
CA VAL A 139 -7.65 21.16 -7.60
C VAL A 139 -6.49 21.45 -8.52
#